data_ff1a41aba9434673a118e66d721f959e
#
_entry.id   ff1a41aba9434673a118e66d721f959e
#
_cell.length_a   1.000
_cell.length_b   1.000
_cell.length_c   1.000
_cell.angle_alpha   90.00
_cell.angle_beta   90.00
_cell.angle_gamma   90.00
#
_symmetry.space_group_name_H-M   'P 1'
#
loop_
_entity.id
_entity.type
_entity.pdbx_description
1 polymer ?
#
loop_
_entity_poly.entity_id
_entity_poly.type
_entity_poly.pdbx_seq_one_letter_code
_entity_poly.pdbx_strand_id
1 'polypeptide(L)'
;MRLAGVVLLVAMATLPAQAQEKGPRGGRQAPGFDLERLDSGRIDLEGLRGRPVIINFWASWCAPCRVEMPYLISAWREHSDQGLQVLAVNLTDQERRKDVARFVSELEMPFPVLLDNRGKVRELYDLTSLPTTVFLDSAGVVRSVQSGPLTRSVLVAGLGAILPRRGPVPPARGAGEGP
;
A
#
# COMPACT_ATOMS: atom_id res chain seq x y z
N MET A 1 33.50 -49.16 -44.10
CA MET A 1 32.64 -48.87 -42.94
C MET A 1 32.72 -47.37 -42.65
N ARG A 2 31.69 -46.57 -43.00
CA ARG A 2 31.66 -45.14 -42.83
C ARG A 2 30.69 -44.86 -41.65
N LEU A 3 31.23 -44.35 -40.51
CA LEU A 3 30.45 -43.91 -39.35
C LEU A 3 29.96 -42.49 -39.62
N ALA A 4 28.65 -42.34 -39.81
CA ALA A 4 27.99 -41.06 -39.91
C ALA A 4 27.72 -40.53 -38.47
N GLY A 5 28.42 -39.46 -38.07
CA GLY A 5 28.21 -38.79 -36.83
C GLY A 5 26.91 -37.92 -36.89
N VAL A 6 25.93 -38.23 -36.05
CA VAL A 6 24.74 -37.40 -35.87
C VAL A 6 25.09 -36.28 -34.89
N VAL A 7 25.16 -35.05 -35.40
CA VAL A 7 25.29 -33.85 -34.55
C VAL A 7 23.89 -33.44 -34.07
N LEU A 8 23.64 -33.63 -32.79
CA LEU A 8 22.39 -33.21 -32.13
C LEU A 8 22.50 -31.69 -31.81
N LEU A 9 21.85 -30.86 -32.61
CA LEU A 9 21.72 -29.43 -32.34
C LEU A 9 20.67 -29.23 -31.23
N VAL A 10 21.14 -28.97 -30.01
CA VAL A 10 20.27 -28.54 -28.87
C VAL A 10 19.94 -27.07 -29.11
N ALA A 11 18.72 -26.80 -29.58
CA ALA A 11 18.19 -25.44 -29.63
C ALA A 11 17.89 -24.96 -28.20
N MET A 12 18.75 -24.10 -27.66
CA MET A 12 18.45 -23.34 -26.43
C MET A 12 17.33 -22.34 -26.74
N ALA A 13 16.11 -22.68 -26.32
CA ALA A 13 15.00 -21.74 -26.33
C ALA A 13 15.29 -20.65 -25.28
N THR A 14 15.67 -19.48 -25.74
CA THR A 14 15.72 -18.26 -24.87
C THR A 14 14.31 -17.86 -24.58
N LEU A 15 13.87 -18.08 -23.32
CA LEU A 15 12.63 -17.51 -22.79
C LEU A 15 12.76 -15.97 -22.86
N PRO A 16 11.76 -15.26 -23.42
CA PRO A 16 11.77 -13.82 -23.42
C PRO A 16 11.80 -13.34 -21.98
N ALA A 17 12.77 -12.49 -21.62
CA ALA A 17 12.78 -11.76 -20.37
C ALA A 17 11.49 -10.94 -20.32
N GLN A 18 10.54 -11.35 -19.48
CA GLN A 18 9.32 -10.59 -19.23
C GLN A 18 9.76 -9.26 -18.64
N ALA A 19 9.61 -8.18 -19.41
CA ALA A 19 9.79 -6.84 -18.91
C ALA A 19 8.88 -6.70 -17.68
N GLN A 20 9.47 -6.51 -16.52
CA GLN A 20 8.74 -6.35 -15.27
C GLN A 20 8.00 -5.02 -15.35
N GLU A 21 6.72 -5.10 -15.68
CA GLU A 21 5.86 -3.92 -15.79
C GLU A 21 5.79 -3.23 -14.44
N LYS A 22 6.30 -1.98 -14.38
CA LYS A 22 6.37 -1.18 -13.17
C LYS A 22 4.97 -0.78 -12.67
N GLY A 23 4.87 -0.55 -11.37
CA GLY A 23 3.68 -0.01 -10.70
C GLY A 23 2.70 -1.05 -10.14
N PRO A 24 1.86 -0.62 -9.18
CA PRO A 24 0.85 -1.46 -8.56
C PRO A 24 -0.33 -1.70 -9.52
N ARG A 25 -0.73 -2.95 -9.70
CA ARG A 25 -1.83 -3.32 -10.60
C ARG A 25 -2.90 -4.09 -9.85
N GLY A 26 -4.15 -3.76 -10.12
CA GLY A 26 -5.29 -4.47 -9.56
C GLY A 26 -5.22 -5.98 -9.79
N GLY A 27 -5.49 -6.76 -8.75
CA GLY A 27 -5.43 -8.22 -8.76
C GLY A 27 -4.03 -8.83 -8.64
N ARG A 28 -2.96 -8.02 -8.57
CA ARG A 28 -1.59 -8.49 -8.40
C ARG A 28 -1.03 -8.16 -7.02
N GLN A 29 0.00 -8.89 -6.61
CA GLN A 29 0.78 -8.57 -5.41
C GLN A 29 1.37 -7.17 -5.54
N ALA A 30 1.25 -6.37 -4.47
CA ALA A 30 1.92 -5.08 -4.41
C ALA A 30 3.43 -5.27 -4.44
N PRO A 31 4.18 -4.40 -5.13
CA PRO A 31 5.63 -4.41 -5.05
C PRO A 31 6.11 -4.23 -3.61
N GLY A 32 6.95 -5.16 -3.12
CA GLY A 32 7.49 -5.11 -1.76
C GLY A 32 8.48 -3.97 -1.56
N PHE A 33 8.53 -3.43 -0.36
CA PHE A 33 9.54 -2.46 0.05
C PHE A 33 9.82 -2.57 1.55
N ASP A 34 11.01 -2.11 1.95
CA ASP A 34 11.41 -1.91 3.33
C ASP A 34 11.90 -0.47 3.49
N LEU A 35 11.21 0.34 4.29
CA LEU A 35 11.49 1.76 4.48
C LEU A 35 11.71 2.11 5.95
N GLU A 36 12.57 3.11 6.16
CA GLU A 36 12.77 3.75 7.44
C GLU A 36 11.52 4.52 7.86
N ARG A 37 11.18 4.49 9.15
CA ARG A 37 10.13 5.31 9.75
C ARG A 37 10.69 6.68 10.15
N LEU A 38 9.82 7.67 10.15
CA LEU A 38 10.17 9.03 10.59
C LEU A 38 10.54 9.07 12.09
N ASP A 39 9.82 8.34 12.93
CA ASP A 39 10.03 8.23 14.37
C ASP A 39 11.19 7.29 14.73
N SER A 40 11.07 5.99 14.45
CA SER A 40 12.15 5.01 14.65
C SER A 40 11.82 3.67 14.01
N GLY A 41 12.86 2.90 13.68
CA GLY A 41 12.72 1.56 13.11
C GLY A 41 12.42 1.56 11.61
N ARG A 42 11.96 0.42 11.13
CA ARG A 42 11.66 0.19 9.71
C ARG A 42 10.34 -0.58 9.58
N ILE A 43 9.72 -0.48 8.43
CA ILE A 43 8.57 -1.31 8.06
C ILE A 43 8.86 -1.97 6.72
N ASP A 44 8.81 -3.29 6.73
CA ASP A 44 8.75 -4.14 5.56
C ASP A 44 7.26 -4.41 5.22
N LEU A 45 6.86 -4.09 3.99
CA LEU A 45 5.48 -4.30 3.54
C LEU A 45 5.08 -5.78 3.60
N GLU A 46 6.00 -6.70 3.33
CA GLU A 46 5.71 -8.13 3.37
C GLU A 46 5.40 -8.64 4.78
N GLY A 47 6.00 -8.03 5.80
CA GLY A 47 5.71 -8.30 7.20
C GLY A 47 4.29 -7.94 7.65
N LEU A 48 3.54 -7.22 6.81
CA LEU A 48 2.14 -6.85 7.06
C LEU A 48 1.11 -7.81 6.46
N ARG A 49 1.53 -8.93 5.88
CA ARG A 49 0.61 -9.97 5.41
C ARG A 49 -0.34 -10.41 6.53
N GLY A 50 -1.58 -10.67 6.18
CA GLY A 50 -2.65 -10.93 7.14
C GLY A 50 -3.45 -9.68 7.53
N ARG A 51 -3.01 -8.49 7.15
CA ARG A 51 -3.65 -7.21 7.47
C ARG A 51 -4.00 -6.43 6.21
N PRO A 52 -5.18 -5.78 6.14
CA PRO A 52 -5.47 -4.82 5.08
C PRO A 52 -4.58 -3.59 5.22
N VAL A 53 -4.07 -3.06 4.10
CA VAL A 53 -3.12 -1.94 4.09
C VAL A 53 -3.59 -0.87 3.12
N ILE A 54 -3.52 0.39 3.55
CA ILE A 54 -3.56 1.57 2.69
C ILE A 54 -2.14 2.11 2.62
N ILE A 55 -1.59 2.24 1.40
CA ILE A 55 -0.34 2.96 1.17
C ILE A 55 -0.72 4.29 0.53
N ASN A 56 -0.34 5.40 1.18
CA ASN A 56 -0.56 6.75 0.65
C ASN A 56 0.78 7.43 0.39
N PHE A 57 1.02 7.82 -0.86
CA PHE A 57 2.21 8.54 -1.28
C PHE A 57 1.95 10.04 -1.26
N TRP A 58 2.80 10.79 -0.57
CA TRP A 58 2.59 12.20 -0.30
C TRP A 58 3.88 12.99 -0.14
N ALA A 59 3.75 14.32 -0.11
CA ALA A 59 4.84 15.24 0.26
C ALA A 59 4.29 16.42 1.08
N SER A 60 5.12 17.08 1.89
CA SER A 60 4.68 18.21 2.74
C SER A 60 4.29 19.45 1.93
N TRP A 61 4.88 19.63 0.77
CA TRP A 61 4.57 20.71 -0.18
C TRP A 61 3.35 20.43 -1.06
N CYS A 62 2.78 19.23 -1.03
CA CYS A 62 1.64 18.83 -1.82
C CYS A 62 0.32 19.30 -1.16
N ALA A 63 -0.24 20.40 -1.64
CA ALA A 63 -1.48 20.96 -1.09
C ALA A 63 -2.67 19.99 -1.10
N PRO A 64 -2.97 19.22 -2.19
CA PRO A 64 -4.04 18.24 -2.15
C PRO A 64 -3.79 17.08 -1.18
N CYS A 65 -2.53 16.70 -0.91
CA CYS A 65 -2.20 15.70 0.10
C CYS A 65 -2.62 16.16 1.50
N ARG A 66 -2.44 17.45 1.82
CA ARG A 66 -2.88 18.03 3.09
C ARG A 66 -4.40 17.96 3.25
N VAL A 67 -5.14 18.15 2.18
CA VAL A 67 -6.62 18.12 2.19
C VAL A 67 -7.16 16.72 2.44
N GLU A 68 -6.52 15.69 1.90
CA GLU A 68 -7.00 14.29 2.06
C GLU A 68 -6.58 13.62 3.37
N MET A 69 -5.50 14.08 4.02
CA MET A 69 -4.93 13.44 5.21
C MET A 69 -5.95 13.22 6.34
N PRO A 70 -6.89 14.15 6.63
CA PRO A 70 -7.95 13.92 7.62
C PRO A 70 -8.84 12.71 7.32
N TYR A 71 -9.05 12.36 6.04
CA TYR A 71 -9.81 11.16 5.68
C TYR A 71 -9.05 9.87 6.05
N LEU A 72 -7.73 9.83 5.82
CA LEU A 72 -6.89 8.71 6.22
C LEU A 72 -6.79 8.56 7.73
N ILE A 73 -6.69 9.69 8.45
CA ILE A 73 -6.68 9.72 9.92
C ILE A 73 -7.99 9.15 10.48
N SER A 74 -9.12 9.58 9.91
CA SER A 74 -10.44 9.07 10.31
C SER A 74 -10.57 7.57 10.03
N ALA A 75 -10.18 7.13 8.84
CA ALA A 75 -10.21 5.72 8.47
C ALA A 75 -9.36 4.84 9.39
N TRP A 76 -8.15 5.30 9.74
CA TRP A 76 -7.29 4.58 10.65
C TRP A 76 -7.91 4.48 12.07
N ARG A 77 -8.42 5.59 12.59
CA ARG A 77 -9.08 5.61 13.92
C ARG A 77 -10.29 4.68 13.97
N GLU A 78 -11.05 4.59 12.88
CA GLU A 78 -12.27 3.77 12.80
C GLU A 78 -11.99 2.28 12.59
N HIS A 79 -10.89 1.93 11.94
CA HIS A 79 -10.66 0.55 11.48
C HIS A 79 -9.34 -0.09 11.96
N SER A 80 -8.50 0.61 12.74
CA SER A 80 -7.26 0.04 13.28
C SER A 80 -7.50 -1.19 14.14
N ASP A 81 -8.60 -1.22 14.91
CA ASP A 81 -9.01 -2.38 15.70
C ASP A 81 -9.39 -3.59 14.85
N GLN A 82 -9.74 -3.37 13.59
CA GLN A 82 -10.01 -4.41 12.60
C GLN A 82 -8.74 -4.84 11.84
N GLY A 83 -7.58 -4.32 12.26
CA GLY A 83 -6.27 -4.64 11.69
C GLY A 83 -5.84 -3.74 10.55
N LEU A 84 -6.62 -2.69 10.18
CA LEU A 84 -6.23 -1.77 9.11
C LEU A 84 -4.88 -1.12 9.44
N GLN A 85 -3.97 -1.19 8.48
CA GLN A 85 -2.71 -0.46 8.48
C GLN A 85 -2.78 0.69 7.47
N VAL A 86 -2.30 1.87 7.87
CA VAL A 86 -2.08 3.00 6.97
C VAL A 86 -0.60 3.32 6.97
N LEU A 87 0.03 3.27 5.81
CA LEU A 87 1.43 3.60 5.59
C LEU A 87 1.50 4.90 4.79
N ALA A 88 1.90 5.98 5.43
CA ALA A 88 2.11 7.26 4.75
C ALA A 88 3.54 7.33 4.24
N VAL A 89 3.75 7.01 2.95
CA VAL A 89 5.07 7.02 2.31
C VAL A 89 5.37 8.42 1.79
N ASN A 90 6.33 9.08 2.41
CA ASN A 90 6.77 10.41 2.04
C ASN A 90 7.87 10.36 0.98
N LEU A 91 7.79 11.21 -0.06
CA LEU A 91 8.83 11.35 -1.09
C LEU A 91 9.98 12.22 -0.56
N THR A 92 10.74 11.67 0.41
CA THR A 92 11.79 12.39 1.15
C THR A 92 13.01 12.71 0.29
N ASP A 93 13.15 12.07 -0.88
CA ASP A 93 14.13 12.45 -1.91
C ASP A 93 13.89 13.86 -2.48
N GLN A 94 12.70 14.43 -2.28
CA GLN A 94 12.27 15.74 -2.81
C GLN A 94 12.08 16.81 -1.74
N GLU A 95 12.30 16.48 -0.44
CA GLU A 95 12.11 17.44 0.65
C GLU A 95 12.98 17.14 1.86
N ARG A 96 12.99 18.05 2.84
CA ARG A 96 13.80 17.88 4.06
C ARG A 96 13.01 17.16 5.14
N ARG A 97 13.62 16.21 5.82
CA ARG A 97 13.03 15.45 6.95
C ARG A 97 12.33 16.36 7.99
N LYS A 98 12.86 17.56 8.26
CA LYS A 98 12.25 18.51 9.20
C LYS A 98 10.89 19.05 8.73
N ASP A 99 10.70 19.21 7.42
CA ASP A 99 9.44 19.69 6.85
C ASP A 99 8.39 18.57 6.90
N VAL A 100 8.82 17.31 6.68
CA VAL A 100 8.01 16.11 6.89
C VAL A 100 7.55 16.02 8.35
N ALA A 101 8.49 16.13 9.30
CA ALA A 101 8.19 16.05 10.74
C ALA A 101 7.20 17.14 11.19
N ARG A 102 7.38 18.37 10.69
CA ARG A 102 6.45 19.48 10.97
C ARG A 102 5.05 19.17 10.46
N PHE A 103 4.91 18.70 9.21
CA PHE A 103 3.61 18.34 8.63
C PHE A 103 2.90 17.25 9.44
N VAL A 104 3.64 16.20 9.83
CA VAL A 104 3.12 15.09 10.63
C VAL A 104 2.61 15.58 12.00
N SER A 105 3.38 16.47 12.65
CA SER A 105 3.00 17.06 13.93
C SER A 105 1.78 17.98 13.83
N GLU A 106 1.72 18.84 12.79
CA GLU A 106 0.60 19.75 12.56
C GLU A 106 -0.73 19.03 12.34
N LEU A 107 -0.70 17.86 11.70
CA LEU A 107 -1.91 17.06 11.40
C LEU A 107 -2.15 15.93 12.41
N GLU A 108 -1.29 15.80 13.43
CA GLU A 108 -1.38 14.76 14.46
C GLU A 108 -1.59 13.35 13.83
N MET A 109 -0.76 13.02 12.82
CA MET A 109 -0.88 11.76 12.09
C MET A 109 -0.60 10.56 13.01
N PRO A 110 -1.59 9.64 13.22
CA PRO A 110 -1.48 8.59 14.23
C PRO A 110 -0.86 7.28 13.71
N PHE A 111 -0.54 7.21 12.44
CA PHE A 111 -0.02 6.02 11.75
C PHE A 111 1.42 6.21 11.29
N PRO A 112 2.14 5.12 10.95
CA PRO A 112 3.52 5.19 10.50
C PRO A 112 3.74 6.07 9.26
N VAL A 113 4.74 6.95 9.37
CA VAL A 113 5.26 7.74 8.25
C VAL A 113 6.59 7.14 7.83
N LEU A 114 6.68 6.74 6.56
CA LEU A 114 7.83 6.07 5.96
C LEU A 114 8.56 7.03 5.02
N LEU A 115 9.88 6.93 4.98
CA LEU A 115 10.74 7.86 4.26
C LEU A 115 11.35 7.19 3.02
N ASP A 116 10.92 7.58 1.83
CA ASP A 116 11.55 7.17 0.56
C ASP A 116 12.71 8.10 0.23
N ASN A 117 13.77 8.04 1.04
CA ASN A 117 14.95 8.91 0.95
C ASN A 117 15.71 8.85 -0.39
N ARG A 118 15.45 7.84 -1.20
CA ARG A 118 16.15 7.59 -2.47
C ARG A 118 15.22 7.57 -3.68
N GLY A 119 13.94 7.80 -3.49
CA GLY A 119 12.92 7.73 -4.55
C GLY A 119 12.73 6.33 -5.14
N LYS A 120 13.28 5.27 -4.52
CA LYS A 120 13.23 3.91 -5.05
C LYS A 120 11.81 3.33 -5.04
N VAL A 121 11.04 3.61 -3.99
CA VAL A 121 9.66 3.14 -3.89
C VAL A 121 8.77 3.96 -4.82
N ARG A 122 9.02 5.25 -4.97
CA ARG A 122 8.39 6.09 -6.00
C ARG A 122 8.57 5.51 -7.39
N GLU A 123 9.79 5.12 -7.76
CA GLU A 123 10.08 4.49 -9.06
C GLU A 123 9.46 3.09 -9.20
N LEU A 124 9.49 2.28 -8.13
CA LEU A 124 8.93 0.93 -8.08
C LEU A 124 7.40 0.95 -8.29
N TYR A 125 6.74 1.96 -7.71
CA TYR A 125 5.29 2.17 -7.83
C TYR A 125 4.89 3.00 -9.04
N ASP A 126 5.85 3.40 -9.88
CA ASP A 126 5.64 4.20 -11.11
C ASP A 126 4.76 5.44 -10.86
N LEU A 127 5.09 6.18 -9.80
CA LEU A 127 4.29 7.32 -9.36
C LEU A 127 4.42 8.48 -10.33
N THR A 128 3.31 8.87 -10.94
CA THR A 128 3.22 9.98 -11.88
C THR A 128 2.61 11.24 -11.28
N SER A 129 1.93 11.12 -10.13
CA SER A 129 1.26 12.24 -9.44
C SER A 129 1.19 12.05 -7.94
N LEU A 130 1.03 13.15 -7.21
CA LEU A 130 0.69 13.17 -5.79
C LEU A 130 -0.65 13.88 -5.56
N PRO A 131 -1.42 13.39 -4.60
CA PRO A 131 -1.23 12.14 -3.88
C PRO A 131 -1.53 10.92 -4.75
N THR A 132 -1.02 9.75 -4.36
CA THR A 132 -1.45 8.46 -4.90
C THR A 132 -1.72 7.50 -3.74
N THR A 133 -2.87 6.83 -3.77
CA THR A 133 -3.29 5.89 -2.72
C THR A 133 -3.50 4.50 -3.29
N VAL A 134 -2.90 3.49 -2.65
CA VAL A 134 -3.01 2.07 -3.03
C VAL A 134 -3.70 1.31 -1.92
N PHE A 135 -4.72 0.54 -2.25
CA PHE A 135 -5.48 -0.29 -1.32
C PHE A 135 -5.11 -1.76 -1.50
N LEU A 136 -4.62 -2.39 -0.43
CA LEU A 136 -4.20 -3.78 -0.41
C LEU A 136 -5.08 -4.59 0.54
N ASP A 137 -5.51 -5.76 0.10
CA ASP A 137 -6.15 -6.71 1.01
C ASP A 137 -5.13 -7.41 1.95
N SER A 138 -5.63 -8.26 2.83
CA SER A 138 -4.80 -9.00 3.79
C SER A 138 -3.80 -9.96 3.13
N ALA A 139 -4.04 -10.39 1.88
CA ALA A 139 -3.07 -11.16 1.12
C ALA A 139 -1.99 -10.25 0.46
N GLY A 140 -2.09 -8.93 0.61
CA GLY A 140 -1.22 -7.92 -0.01
C GLY A 140 -1.45 -7.74 -1.50
N VAL A 141 -2.63 -8.17 -1.98
CA VAL A 141 -3.05 -7.97 -3.37
C VAL A 141 -3.63 -6.58 -3.53
N VAL A 142 -3.21 -5.86 -4.57
CA VAL A 142 -3.76 -4.55 -4.94
C VAL A 142 -5.23 -4.70 -5.34
N ARG A 143 -6.12 -4.02 -4.62
CA ARG A 143 -7.56 -3.99 -4.93
C ARG A 143 -7.95 -2.74 -5.71
N SER A 144 -7.34 -1.60 -5.40
CA SER A 144 -7.49 -0.37 -6.19
C SER A 144 -6.30 0.56 -6.02
N VAL A 145 -6.12 1.43 -7.01
CA VAL A 145 -5.15 2.53 -7.01
C VAL A 145 -5.91 3.80 -7.35
N GLN A 146 -5.75 4.82 -6.53
CA GLN A 146 -6.26 6.16 -6.75
C GLN A 146 -5.09 7.10 -7.02
N SER A 147 -4.95 7.58 -8.25
CA SER A 147 -4.05 8.69 -8.59
C SER A 147 -4.80 10.01 -8.46
N GLY A 148 -4.20 10.98 -7.79
CA GLY A 148 -4.83 12.24 -7.41
C GLY A 148 -5.58 12.18 -6.08
N PRO A 149 -6.24 13.29 -5.67
CA PRO A 149 -6.80 13.44 -4.34
C PRO A 149 -7.81 12.35 -3.97
N LEU A 150 -7.68 11.85 -2.75
CA LEU A 150 -8.60 10.89 -2.17
C LEU A 150 -9.88 11.59 -1.72
N THR A 151 -11.01 11.22 -2.30
CA THR A 151 -12.33 11.67 -1.83
C THR A 151 -12.91 10.66 -0.83
N ARG A 152 -13.91 11.11 -0.06
CA ARG A 152 -14.60 10.22 0.89
C ARG A 152 -15.22 9.00 0.18
N SER A 153 -15.80 9.19 -1.00
CA SER A 153 -16.41 8.08 -1.76
C SER A 153 -15.38 7.05 -2.21
N VAL A 154 -14.22 7.50 -2.71
CA VAL A 154 -13.11 6.61 -3.10
C VAL A 154 -12.56 5.86 -1.88
N LEU A 155 -12.38 6.56 -0.74
CA LEU A 155 -11.93 5.92 0.49
C LEU A 155 -12.90 4.82 0.96
N VAL A 156 -14.21 5.11 1.00
CA VAL A 156 -15.24 4.13 1.39
C VAL A 156 -15.23 2.92 0.46
N ALA A 157 -15.15 3.13 -0.85
CA ALA A 157 -15.07 2.05 -1.83
C ALA A 157 -13.80 1.20 -1.63
N GLY A 158 -12.64 1.86 -1.44
CA GLY A 158 -11.37 1.20 -1.18
C GLY A 158 -11.37 0.37 0.11
N LEU A 159 -11.88 0.93 1.20
CA LEU A 159 -12.04 0.22 2.48
C LEU A 159 -12.97 -1.00 2.33
N GLY A 160 -14.08 -0.85 1.62
CA GLY A 160 -15.01 -1.96 1.33
C GLY A 160 -14.39 -3.10 0.53
N ALA A 161 -13.34 -2.81 -0.25
CA ALA A 161 -12.61 -3.80 -1.04
C ALA A 161 -11.53 -4.55 -0.25
N ILE A 162 -11.00 -3.96 0.84
CA ILE A 162 -9.86 -4.52 1.57
C ILE A 162 -10.19 -5.01 2.99
N LEU A 163 -11.20 -4.41 3.63
CA LEU A 163 -11.60 -4.83 4.98
C LEU A 163 -12.33 -6.18 4.95
N PRO A 164 -12.18 -7.00 6.00
CA PRO A 164 -12.95 -8.22 6.13
C PRO A 164 -14.45 -7.87 6.16
N ARG A 165 -15.26 -8.61 5.41
CA ARG A 165 -16.72 -8.46 5.50
C ARG A 165 -17.14 -8.78 6.93
N ARG A 166 -17.79 -7.84 7.60
CA ARG A 166 -18.47 -8.17 8.87
C ARG A 166 -19.47 -9.28 8.55
N GLY A 167 -19.29 -10.45 9.13
CA GLY A 167 -20.31 -11.50 9.10
C GLY A 167 -21.64 -10.93 9.65
N PRO A 168 -22.79 -11.54 9.33
CA PRO A 168 -24.05 -11.12 9.90
C PRO A 168 -23.90 -11.08 11.42
N VAL A 169 -24.24 -9.92 12.03
CA VAL A 169 -24.28 -9.79 13.48
C VAL A 169 -25.26 -10.86 13.98
N PRO A 170 -24.80 -11.84 14.78
CA PRO A 170 -25.75 -12.81 15.33
C PRO A 170 -26.83 -12.04 16.07
N PRO A 171 -28.12 -12.41 15.93
CA PRO A 171 -29.19 -11.74 16.65
C PRO A 171 -28.85 -11.73 18.14
N ALA A 172 -29.01 -10.58 18.79
CA ALA A 172 -28.83 -10.46 20.23
C ALA A 172 -29.58 -11.62 20.88
N ARG A 173 -28.89 -12.48 21.63
CA ARG A 173 -29.55 -13.56 22.39
C ARG A 173 -30.56 -12.84 23.28
N GLY A 174 -31.82 -13.11 23.01
CA GLY A 174 -32.92 -12.58 23.81
C GLY A 174 -32.58 -12.83 25.28
N ALA A 175 -32.74 -11.79 26.08
CA ALA A 175 -32.75 -11.92 27.53
C ALA A 175 -33.77 -13.01 27.84
N GLY A 176 -33.28 -14.12 28.37
CA GLY A 176 -34.12 -15.25 28.75
C GLY A 176 -35.18 -14.76 29.73
N GLU A 177 -36.41 -14.95 29.38
CA GLU A 177 -37.49 -14.97 30.36
C GLU A 177 -37.15 -16.06 31.34
N GLY A 178 -36.74 -15.66 32.53
CA GLY A 178 -36.68 -16.55 33.69
C GLY A 178 -38.08 -16.79 34.22
N PRO A 179 -38.35 -17.96 34.82
CA PRO A 179 -39.66 -18.33 35.36
C PRO A 179 -40.07 -17.49 36.54
#